data_9c48a7e64fe2ae9b5883fd90c18e2b0e
#
_entry.id   9c48a7e64fe2ae9b5883fd90c18e2b0e
#
_cell.length_a   1.000
_cell.length_b   1.000
_cell.length_c   1.000
_cell.angle_alpha   90.00
_cell.angle_beta   90.00
_cell.angle_gamma   90.00
#
_symmetry.space_group_name_H-M   'P 1'
#
loop_
_entity.id
_entity.type
_entity.pdbx_description
1 polymer ?
#
loop_
_entity_poly.entity_id
_entity_poly.type
_entity_poly.pdbx_seq_one_letter_code
_entity_poly.pdbx_strand_id
1 'polypeptide(L)'
;SLVGSEMCIRDSIIPIPSFLLDVMLAFNLSIALIILFKVLFVKEVLDMSFFPTLLLFTTIFRISLNVSSTRLILSTGNPGVVVNVFGQFVGGGNLVIGAIVFIVLIIIQFVVINKGSERVAEVTARFTLDAMPGKQMAIDADLNTGAITDKEAKARRDKIQKESSFYGAMDGATKYVKGCLLYTSPSPRD
;
A
#
# COMPACT_ATOMS: atom_id res chain seq x y z
N SER A 1 9.08 5.21 13.73
CA SER A 1 8.58 6.41 12.98
C SER A 1 9.70 7.33 12.50
N LEU A 2 10.85 7.41 13.19
CA LEU A 2 11.99 8.25 12.82
C LEU A 2 12.70 7.77 11.53
N VAL A 3 12.80 6.48 11.29
CA VAL A 3 13.48 5.91 10.12
C VAL A 3 12.80 6.27 8.80
N GLY A 4 11.47 6.37 8.79
CA GLY A 4 10.72 6.75 7.58
C GLY A 4 10.88 8.23 7.24
N SER A 5 10.97 9.13 8.23
CA SER A 5 11.20 10.54 8.01
C SER A 5 12.64 10.84 7.56
N GLU A 6 13.63 10.14 8.12
CA GLU A 6 15.02 10.26 7.69
C GLU A 6 15.23 9.78 6.25
N MET A 7 14.56 8.71 5.84
CA MET A 7 14.63 8.20 4.48
C MET A 7 14.00 9.18 3.47
N CYS A 8 12.87 9.78 3.79
CA CYS A 8 12.24 10.82 2.96
C CYS A 8 13.10 12.08 2.86
N ILE A 9 13.77 12.48 3.94
CA ILE A 9 14.66 13.64 3.96
C ILE A 9 15.95 13.36 3.16
N ARG A 10 16.49 12.16 3.27
CA ARG A 10 17.72 11.75 2.59
C ARG A 10 17.53 11.68 1.07
N ASP A 11 16.41 11.14 0.59
CA ASP A 11 16.06 11.11 -0.84
C ASP A 11 15.77 12.51 -1.40
N SER A 12 15.30 13.43 -0.56
CA SER A 12 15.05 14.82 -0.95
C SER A 12 16.33 15.64 -1.17
N ILE A 13 17.49 15.17 -0.67
CA ILE A 13 18.76 15.92 -0.72
C ILE A 13 19.61 15.53 -1.93
N ILE A 14 19.47 14.32 -2.47
CA ILE A 14 20.29 13.83 -3.60
C ILE A 14 19.64 14.25 -4.93
N PRO A 15 20.31 15.03 -5.79
CA PRO A 15 19.79 15.34 -7.12
C PRO A 15 19.83 14.08 -7.99
N ILE A 16 18.69 13.46 -8.19
CA ILE A 16 18.56 12.29 -9.07
C ILE A 16 18.48 12.78 -10.51
N PRO A 17 19.32 12.30 -11.44
CA PRO A 17 19.23 12.66 -12.86
C PRO A 17 17.89 12.15 -13.45
N SER A 18 17.33 12.92 -14.39
CA SER A 18 16.01 12.63 -14.99
C SER A 18 15.90 11.20 -15.57
N PHE A 19 16.99 10.71 -16.18
CA PHE A 19 17.03 9.34 -16.71
C PHE A 19 16.86 8.28 -15.62
N LEU A 20 17.52 8.42 -14.48
CA LEU A 20 17.39 7.48 -13.37
C LEU A 20 15.99 7.51 -12.76
N LEU A 21 15.39 8.70 -12.68
CA LEU A 21 14.02 8.87 -12.22
C LEU A 21 13.03 8.16 -13.15
N ASP A 22 13.19 8.29 -14.48
CA ASP A 22 12.34 7.61 -15.46
C ASP A 22 12.43 6.08 -15.33
N VAL A 23 13.64 5.53 -15.15
CA VAL A 23 13.83 4.08 -14.93
C VAL A 23 13.16 3.63 -13.63
N MET A 24 13.30 4.40 -12.55
CA MET A 24 12.69 4.08 -11.27
C MET A 24 11.15 4.17 -11.31
N LEU A 25 10.59 5.11 -12.05
CA LEU A 25 9.15 5.21 -12.29
C LEU A 25 8.61 4.00 -13.08
N ALA A 26 9.30 3.60 -14.13
CA ALA A 26 8.94 2.40 -14.91
C ALA A 26 9.02 1.13 -14.04
N PHE A 27 10.05 1.02 -13.20
CA PHE A 27 10.19 -0.08 -12.26
C PHE A 27 9.06 -0.11 -11.22
N ASN A 28 8.70 1.04 -10.67
CA ASN A 28 7.57 1.17 -9.74
C ASN A 28 6.24 0.72 -10.37
N LEU A 29 5.99 1.10 -11.63
CA LEU A 29 4.82 0.66 -12.38
C LEU A 29 4.82 -0.86 -12.59
N SER A 30 5.97 -1.43 -12.94
CA SER A 30 6.13 -2.88 -13.11
C SER A 30 5.87 -3.64 -11.83
N ILE A 31 6.38 -3.17 -10.68
CA ILE A 31 6.10 -3.75 -9.36
C ILE A 31 4.60 -3.69 -9.06
N ALA A 32 3.95 -2.56 -9.32
CA ALA A 32 2.52 -2.40 -9.07
C ALA A 32 1.68 -3.41 -9.90
N LEU A 33 2.05 -3.64 -11.16
CA LEU A 33 1.41 -4.64 -12.01
C LEU A 33 1.64 -6.07 -11.52
N ILE A 34 2.86 -6.41 -11.11
CA ILE A 34 3.19 -7.73 -10.54
C ILE A 34 2.38 -7.98 -9.27
N ILE A 35 2.27 -6.99 -8.39
CA ILE A 35 1.48 -7.08 -7.16
C ILE A 35 0.01 -7.30 -7.52
N LEU A 36 -0.53 -6.53 -8.47
CA LEU A 36 -1.91 -6.65 -8.92
C LEU A 36 -2.21 -8.06 -9.44
N PHE A 37 -1.36 -8.61 -10.32
CA PHE A 37 -1.52 -9.96 -10.82
C PHE A 37 -1.41 -11.00 -9.70
N LYS A 38 -0.46 -10.85 -8.79
CA LYS A 38 -0.34 -11.73 -7.63
C LYS A 38 -1.62 -11.75 -6.80
N VAL A 39 -2.18 -10.59 -6.50
CA VAL A 39 -3.44 -10.47 -5.72
C VAL A 39 -4.62 -11.12 -6.44
N LEU A 40 -4.72 -10.98 -7.77
CA LEU A 40 -5.80 -11.59 -8.55
C LEU A 40 -5.75 -13.12 -8.60
N PHE A 41 -4.55 -13.72 -8.54
CA PHE A 41 -4.36 -15.17 -8.66
C PHE A 41 -4.10 -15.89 -7.33
N VAL A 42 -4.06 -15.18 -6.21
CA VAL A 42 -3.88 -15.79 -4.88
C VAL A 42 -5.16 -16.50 -4.45
N LYS A 43 -5.01 -17.77 -4.05
CA LYS A 43 -6.11 -18.62 -3.56
C LYS A 43 -6.24 -18.59 -2.04
N GLU A 44 -5.14 -18.54 -1.30
CA GLU A 44 -5.13 -18.48 0.16
C GLU A 44 -4.44 -17.22 0.67
N VAL A 45 -5.05 -16.57 1.67
CA VAL A 45 -4.53 -15.34 2.29
C VAL A 45 -3.16 -15.54 2.92
N LEU A 46 -2.89 -16.73 3.44
CA LEU A 46 -1.62 -17.07 4.10
C LEU A 46 -0.42 -17.21 3.14
N ASP A 47 -0.68 -17.44 1.84
CA ASP A 47 0.37 -17.49 0.82
C ASP A 47 1.05 -16.12 0.64
N MET A 48 0.44 -15.05 1.14
CA MET A 48 0.95 -13.69 1.09
C MET A 48 1.26 -13.09 2.47
N SER A 49 1.78 -13.88 3.39
CA SER A 49 2.09 -13.41 4.76
C SER A 49 3.02 -12.20 4.81
N PHE A 50 3.88 -11.99 3.81
CA PHE A 50 4.76 -10.83 3.71
C PHE A 50 4.12 -9.62 2.99
N PHE A 51 2.88 -9.73 2.52
CA PHE A 51 2.18 -8.69 1.75
C PHE A 51 2.08 -7.34 2.47
N PRO A 52 1.78 -7.25 3.79
CA PRO A 52 1.76 -5.98 4.50
C PRO A 52 3.10 -5.25 4.46
N THR A 53 4.20 -5.98 4.62
CA THR A 53 5.57 -5.44 4.55
C THR A 53 5.91 -4.96 3.13
N LEU A 54 5.49 -5.71 2.12
CA LEU A 54 5.68 -5.36 0.71
C LEU A 54 4.88 -4.10 0.35
N LEU A 55 3.66 -3.96 0.85
CA LEU A 55 2.85 -2.75 0.68
C LEU A 55 3.53 -1.52 1.30
N LEU A 56 4.05 -1.66 2.53
CA LEU A 56 4.78 -0.58 3.19
C LEU A 56 6.00 -0.14 2.37
N PHE A 57 6.81 -1.10 1.94
CA PHE A 57 8.01 -0.83 1.14
C PHE A 57 7.66 -0.13 -0.18
N THR A 58 6.68 -0.67 -0.93
CA THR A 58 6.24 -0.10 -2.20
C THR A 58 5.67 1.30 -2.02
N THR A 59 4.96 1.55 -0.93
CA THR A 59 4.39 2.87 -0.63
C THR A 59 5.47 3.89 -0.32
N ILE A 60 6.46 3.55 0.51
CA ILE A 60 7.59 4.44 0.82
C ILE A 60 8.36 4.74 -0.47
N PHE A 61 8.64 3.74 -1.28
CA PHE A 61 9.32 3.89 -2.56
C PHE A 61 8.55 4.83 -3.51
N ARG A 62 7.23 4.65 -3.63
CA ARG A 62 6.36 5.51 -4.44
C ARG A 62 6.35 6.97 -3.96
N ILE A 63 6.27 7.19 -2.65
CA ILE A 63 6.29 8.55 -2.07
C ILE A 63 7.64 9.22 -2.34
N SER A 64 8.73 8.51 -2.15
CA SER A 64 10.09 8.98 -2.44
C SER A 64 10.23 9.42 -3.90
N LEU A 65 9.75 8.61 -4.84
CA LEU A 65 9.74 8.95 -6.26
C LEU A 65 8.88 10.18 -6.57
N ASN A 66 7.71 10.31 -5.95
CA ASN A 66 6.84 11.48 -6.14
C ASN A 66 7.51 12.76 -5.66
N VAL A 67 8.17 12.73 -4.49
CA VAL A 67 8.90 13.88 -3.94
C VAL A 67 10.08 14.25 -4.87
N SER A 68 10.85 13.26 -5.30
CA SER A 68 11.98 13.47 -6.21
C SER A 68 11.55 14.03 -7.57
N SER A 69 10.44 13.50 -8.14
CA SER A 69 9.86 14.00 -9.38
C SER A 69 9.37 15.44 -9.26
N THR A 70 8.65 15.76 -8.19
CA THR A 70 8.17 17.12 -7.92
C THR A 70 9.34 18.10 -7.79
N ARG A 71 10.38 17.71 -7.07
CA ARG A 71 11.60 18.52 -6.92
C ARG A 71 12.27 18.76 -8.27
N LEU A 72 12.42 17.73 -9.10
CA LEU A 72 13.05 17.85 -10.43
C LEU A 72 12.26 18.80 -11.32
N ILE A 73 10.93 18.68 -11.33
CA ILE A 73 10.05 19.57 -12.10
C ILE A 73 10.21 21.03 -11.64
N LEU A 74 10.21 21.26 -10.33
CA LEU A 74 10.32 22.62 -9.77
C LEU A 74 11.72 23.24 -9.96
N SER A 75 12.78 22.42 -9.97
CA SER A 75 14.15 22.92 -10.08
C SER A 75 14.64 23.11 -11.52
N THR A 76 14.26 22.22 -12.44
CA THR A 76 14.75 22.20 -13.82
C THR A 76 13.69 22.51 -14.87
N GLY A 77 12.40 22.50 -14.51
CA GLY A 77 11.30 22.63 -15.45
C GLY A 77 11.15 21.44 -16.40
N ASN A 78 11.98 20.40 -16.26
CA ASN A 78 11.95 19.22 -17.11
C ASN A 78 11.46 18.01 -16.31
N PRO A 79 10.23 17.52 -16.58
CA PRO A 79 9.62 16.44 -15.80
C PRO A 79 10.18 15.04 -16.09
N GLY A 80 11.12 14.90 -17.03
CA GLY A 80 11.52 13.60 -17.57
C GLY A 80 10.61 13.13 -18.70
N VAL A 81 11.06 12.10 -19.42
CA VAL A 81 10.34 11.58 -20.61
C VAL A 81 9.04 10.89 -20.23
N VAL A 82 9.05 10.05 -19.21
CA VAL A 82 7.88 9.28 -18.76
C VAL A 82 6.75 10.20 -18.30
N VAL A 83 7.06 11.18 -17.47
CA VAL A 83 6.06 12.14 -16.95
C VAL A 83 5.52 13.02 -18.07
N ASN A 84 6.37 13.45 -18.99
CA ASN A 84 5.95 14.29 -20.12
C ASN A 84 5.01 13.55 -21.09
N VAL A 85 5.36 12.33 -21.48
CA VAL A 85 4.53 11.49 -22.36
C VAL A 85 3.17 11.19 -21.69
N PHE A 86 3.17 10.87 -20.41
CA PHE A 86 1.95 10.60 -19.67
C PHE A 86 1.08 11.88 -19.53
N GLY A 87 1.71 13.02 -19.28
CA GLY A 87 1.03 14.32 -19.21
C GLY A 87 0.40 14.72 -20.55
N GLN A 88 1.07 14.47 -21.66
CA GLN A 88 0.52 14.71 -22.99
C GLN A 88 -0.62 13.74 -23.31
N PHE A 89 -0.51 12.48 -22.93
CA PHE A 89 -1.55 11.48 -23.15
C PHE A 89 -2.83 11.83 -22.36
N VAL A 90 -2.70 12.22 -21.10
CA VAL A 90 -3.85 12.55 -20.23
C VAL A 90 -4.45 13.91 -20.53
N GLY A 91 -3.60 14.93 -20.74
CA GLY A 91 -4.03 16.33 -20.95
C GLY A 91 -4.29 16.68 -22.41
N GLY A 92 -3.84 15.87 -23.38
CA GLY A 92 -3.99 16.16 -24.80
C GLY A 92 -3.41 17.51 -25.25
N GLY A 93 -2.43 18.04 -24.47
CA GLY A 93 -1.88 19.39 -24.70
C GLY A 93 -2.78 20.56 -24.26
N ASN A 94 -3.95 20.28 -23.69
CA ASN A 94 -4.88 21.31 -23.22
C ASN A 94 -4.85 21.40 -21.69
N LEU A 95 -4.43 22.56 -21.18
CA LEU A 95 -4.32 22.82 -19.74
C LEU A 95 -5.65 22.63 -19.00
N VAL A 96 -6.78 22.98 -19.61
CA VAL A 96 -8.12 22.90 -19.00
C VAL A 96 -8.50 21.43 -18.79
N ILE A 97 -8.28 20.58 -19.79
CA ILE A 97 -8.55 19.12 -19.67
C ILE A 97 -7.67 18.52 -18.60
N GLY A 98 -6.37 18.85 -18.59
CA GLY A 98 -5.44 18.40 -17.57
C GLY A 98 -5.86 18.80 -16.15
N ALA A 99 -6.32 20.03 -15.95
CA ALA A 99 -6.81 20.52 -14.66
C ALA A 99 -8.06 19.75 -14.19
N ILE A 100 -9.02 19.51 -15.08
CA ILE A 100 -10.24 18.77 -14.74
C ILE A 100 -9.90 17.33 -14.35
N VAL A 101 -9.08 16.65 -15.14
CA VAL A 101 -8.65 15.28 -14.85
C VAL A 101 -7.89 15.21 -13.51
N PHE A 102 -7.04 16.20 -13.24
CA PHE A 102 -6.30 16.29 -11.98
C PHE A 102 -7.23 16.40 -10.76
N ILE A 103 -8.24 17.28 -10.83
CA ILE A 103 -9.23 17.44 -9.75
C ILE A 103 -10.03 16.15 -9.54
N VAL A 104 -10.46 15.49 -10.62
CA VAL A 104 -11.18 14.20 -10.53
C VAL A 104 -10.29 13.13 -9.89
N LEU A 105 -9.02 13.03 -10.30
CA LEU A 105 -8.07 12.09 -9.71
C LEU A 105 -7.84 12.35 -8.22
N ILE A 106 -7.71 13.63 -7.78
CA ILE A 106 -7.59 13.95 -6.35
C ILE A 106 -8.81 13.50 -5.58
N ILE A 107 -10.01 13.75 -6.09
CA ILE A 107 -11.26 13.35 -5.43
C ILE A 107 -11.33 11.83 -5.30
N ILE A 108 -11.04 11.08 -6.38
CA ILE A 108 -10.99 9.62 -6.36
C ILE A 108 -9.93 9.12 -5.38
N GLN A 109 -8.72 9.68 -5.42
CA GLN A 109 -7.64 9.34 -4.50
C GLN A 109 -8.06 9.53 -3.04
N PHE A 110 -8.69 10.66 -2.73
CA PHE A 110 -9.09 10.96 -1.36
C PHE A 110 -10.27 10.10 -0.87
N VAL A 111 -11.31 9.95 -1.68
CA VAL A 111 -12.53 9.23 -1.28
C VAL A 111 -12.33 7.72 -1.33
N VAL A 112 -11.80 7.19 -2.43
CA VAL A 112 -11.71 5.75 -2.65
C VAL A 112 -10.52 5.16 -1.90
N ILE A 113 -9.34 5.77 -2.02
CA ILE A 113 -8.13 5.19 -1.45
C ILE A 113 -8.03 5.48 0.04
N ASN A 114 -8.21 6.73 0.49
CA ASN A 114 -8.03 7.05 1.90
C ASN A 114 -9.19 6.57 2.77
N LYS A 115 -10.44 6.84 2.38
CA LYS A 115 -11.61 6.44 3.19
C LYS A 115 -12.07 5.01 2.93
N GLY A 116 -12.03 4.57 1.66
CA GLY A 116 -12.53 3.26 1.26
C GLY A 116 -11.64 2.13 1.75
N SER A 117 -10.35 2.17 1.44
CA SER A 117 -9.42 1.07 1.79
C SER A 117 -9.21 0.94 3.30
N GLU A 118 -9.15 2.07 4.03
CA GLU A 118 -9.06 2.07 5.49
C GLU A 118 -10.27 1.37 6.12
N ARG A 119 -11.47 1.71 5.67
CA ARG A 119 -12.69 1.12 6.20
C ARG A 119 -12.76 -0.37 5.93
N VAL A 120 -12.41 -0.80 4.73
CA VAL A 120 -12.39 -2.22 4.37
C VAL A 120 -11.36 -2.99 5.20
N ALA A 121 -10.14 -2.47 5.34
CA ALA A 121 -9.09 -3.11 6.12
C ALA A 121 -9.45 -3.21 7.61
N GLU A 122 -9.98 -2.14 8.20
CA GLU A 122 -10.42 -2.12 9.60
C GLU A 122 -11.54 -3.13 9.86
N VAL A 123 -12.58 -3.11 9.02
CA VAL A 123 -13.73 -4.00 9.17
C VAL A 123 -13.33 -5.46 8.98
N THR A 124 -12.51 -5.76 7.98
CA THR A 124 -12.03 -7.13 7.73
C THR A 124 -11.16 -7.64 8.87
N ALA A 125 -10.24 -6.83 9.37
CA ALA A 125 -9.40 -7.18 10.51
C ALA A 125 -10.25 -7.45 11.76
N ARG A 126 -11.23 -6.59 12.04
CA ARG A 126 -12.12 -6.72 13.19
C ARG A 126 -12.95 -8.00 13.13
N PHE A 127 -13.63 -8.28 12.01
CA PHE A 127 -14.39 -9.50 11.86
C PHE A 127 -13.55 -10.77 11.99
N THR A 128 -12.33 -10.77 11.50
CA THR A 128 -11.44 -11.92 11.60
C THR A 128 -10.97 -12.14 13.04
N LEU A 129 -10.64 -11.06 13.76
CA LEU A 129 -10.20 -11.12 15.15
C LEU A 129 -11.36 -11.51 16.09
N ASP A 130 -12.57 -10.97 15.86
CA ASP A 130 -13.75 -11.30 16.66
C ASP A 130 -14.19 -12.76 16.46
N ALA A 131 -13.97 -13.34 15.29
CA ALA A 131 -14.28 -14.74 14.99
C ALA A 131 -13.27 -15.75 15.55
N MET A 132 -12.09 -15.28 16.01
CA MET A 132 -11.00 -16.13 16.47
C MET A 132 -11.33 -17.04 17.66
N PRO A 133 -11.97 -16.53 18.74
CA PRO A 133 -12.36 -17.38 19.88
C PRO A 133 -13.31 -18.50 19.46
N GLY A 134 -14.27 -18.22 18.58
CA GLY A 134 -15.18 -19.23 18.04
C GLY A 134 -14.49 -20.32 17.23
N LYS A 135 -13.53 -19.95 16.38
CA LYS A 135 -12.70 -20.90 15.64
C LYS A 135 -11.85 -21.78 16.56
N GLN A 136 -11.30 -21.22 17.63
CA GLN A 136 -10.52 -21.98 18.64
C GLN A 136 -11.40 -22.96 19.41
N MET A 137 -12.59 -22.52 19.85
CA MET A 137 -13.57 -23.41 20.53
C MET A 137 -14.01 -24.56 19.62
N ALA A 138 -14.20 -24.32 18.33
CA ALA A 138 -14.54 -25.39 17.40
C ALA A 138 -13.44 -26.43 17.28
N ILE A 139 -12.17 -26.02 17.23
CA ILE A 139 -11.02 -26.94 17.21
C ILE A 139 -10.94 -27.75 18.51
N ASP A 140 -11.20 -27.13 19.66
CA ASP A 140 -11.18 -27.79 20.95
C ASP A 140 -12.33 -28.81 21.08
N ALA A 141 -13.50 -28.49 20.52
CA ALA A 141 -14.64 -29.42 20.44
C ALA A 141 -14.31 -30.63 19.54
N ASP A 142 -13.74 -30.39 18.34
CA ASP A 142 -13.32 -31.45 17.42
C ASP A 142 -12.26 -32.38 18.06
N LEU A 143 -11.33 -31.80 18.83
CA LEU A 143 -10.32 -32.56 19.55
C LEU A 143 -10.93 -33.42 20.67
N ASN A 144 -11.84 -32.85 21.45
CA ASN A 144 -12.53 -33.56 22.56
C ASN A 144 -13.44 -34.70 22.07
N THR A 145 -14.01 -34.55 20.88
CA THR A 145 -14.82 -35.60 20.24
C THR A 145 -13.99 -36.67 19.54
N GLY A 146 -12.66 -36.51 19.47
CA GLY A 146 -11.78 -37.41 18.77
C GLY A 146 -11.84 -37.34 17.24
N ALA A 147 -12.51 -36.31 16.69
CA ALA A 147 -12.63 -36.09 15.24
C ALA A 147 -11.30 -35.69 14.59
N ILE A 148 -10.40 -35.08 15.35
CA ILE A 148 -9.07 -34.67 14.91
C ILE A 148 -7.99 -35.11 15.91
N THR A 149 -6.77 -35.30 15.42
CA THR A 149 -5.61 -35.62 16.25
C THR A 149 -5.00 -34.36 16.88
N ASP A 150 -4.28 -34.51 17.99
CA ASP A 150 -3.53 -33.42 18.65
C ASP A 150 -2.63 -32.66 17.67
N LYS A 151 -2.03 -33.38 16.73
CA LYS A 151 -1.13 -32.80 15.72
C LYS A 151 -1.89 -31.92 14.73
N GLU A 152 -3.08 -32.34 14.31
CA GLU A 152 -3.95 -31.56 13.44
C GLU A 152 -4.56 -30.37 14.17
N ALA A 153 -4.97 -30.51 15.42
CA ALA A 153 -5.44 -29.41 16.25
C ALA A 153 -4.38 -28.31 16.39
N LYS A 154 -3.13 -28.71 16.65
CA LYS A 154 -2.01 -27.77 16.72
C LYS A 154 -1.76 -27.06 15.39
N ALA A 155 -1.81 -27.77 14.26
CA ALA A 155 -1.63 -27.16 12.93
C ALA A 155 -2.77 -26.17 12.59
N ARG A 156 -4.01 -26.51 12.95
CA ARG A 156 -5.17 -25.61 12.75
C ARG A 156 -5.09 -24.36 13.62
N ARG A 157 -4.66 -24.49 14.89
CA ARG A 157 -4.44 -23.34 15.79
C ARG A 157 -3.31 -22.43 15.27
N ASP A 158 -2.22 -22.99 14.78
CA ASP A 158 -1.10 -22.24 14.20
C ASP A 158 -1.55 -21.47 12.93
N LYS A 159 -2.41 -22.09 12.10
CA LYS A 159 -3.01 -21.42 10.93
C LYS A 159 -3.85 -20.23 11.35
N ILE A 160 -4.73 -20.37 12.35
CA ILE A 160 -5.57 -19.27 12.86
C ILE A 160 -4.71 -18.13 13.43
N GLN A 161 -3.64 -18.46 14.17
CA GLN A 161 -2.75 -17.47 14.73
C GLN A 161 -1.98 -16.69 13.64
N LYS A 162 -1.55 -17.36 12.59
CA LYS A 162 -0.93 -16.73 11.42
C LYS A 162 -1.90 -15.82 10.67
N GLU A 163 -3.17 -16.24 10.50
CA GLU A 163 -4.22 -15.41 9.93
C GLU A 163 -4.43 -14.12 10.76
N SER A 164 -4.53 -14.26 12.08
CA SER A 164 -4.68 -13.11 12.98
C SER A 164 -3.50 -12.14 12.88
N SER A 165 -2.29 -12.66 12.90
CA SER A 165 -1.07 -11.84 12.77
C SER A 165 -1.02 -11.12 11.43
N PHE A 166 -1.44 -11.78 10.35
CA PHE A 166 -1.52 -11.17 9.02
C PHE A 166 -2.51 -10.02 8.99
N TYR A 167 -3.73 -10.20 9.47
CA TYR A 167 -4.74 -9.14 9.46
C TYR A 167 -4.39 -7.97 10.39
N GLY A 168 -3.78 -8.26 11.55
CA GLY A 168 -3.26 -7.21 12.43
C GLY A 168 -2.14 -6.39 11.77
N ALA A 169 -1.22 -7.05 11.08
CA ALA A 169 -0.17 -6.39 10.32
C ALA A 169 -0.73 -5.56 9.14
N MET A 170 -1.78 -6.07 8.47
CA MET A 170 -2.44 -5.38 7.36
C MET A 170 -3.15 -4.10 7.81
N ASP A 171 -3.87 -4.12 8.95
CA ASP A 171 -4.47 -2.93 9.53
C ASP A 171 -3.40 -1.87 9.89
N GLY A 172 -2.30 -2.31 10.51
CA GLY A 172 -1.16 -1.44 10.79
C GLY A 172 -0.53 -0.82 9.54
N ALA A 173 -0.34 -1.63 8.49
CA ALA A 173 0.19 -1.17 7.21
C ALA A 173 -0.73 -0.13 6.54
N THR A 174 -2.04 -0.37 6.55
CA THR A 174 -3.03 0.55 5.97
C THR A 174 -3.05 1.89 6.70
N LYS A 175 -2.97 1.88 8.02
CA LYS A 175 -2.87 3.11 8.83
C LYS A 175 -1.59 3.88 8.56
N TYR A 176 -0.47 3.18 8.37
CA TYR A 176 0.80 3.80 8.03
C TYR A 176 0.77 4.46 6.65
N VAL A 177 0.24 3.76 5.63
CA VAL A 177 0.07 4.29 4.27
C VAL A 177 -0.76 5.57 4.27
N LYS A 178 -1.85 5.61 5.05
CA LYS A 178 -2.69 6.80 5.23
C LYS A 178 -1.92 7.94 5.90
N GLY A 179 -1.18 7.66 6.96
CA GLY A 179 -0.38 8.65 7.68
C GLY A 179 0.67 9.30 6.78
N CYS A 180 1.38 8.54 5.96
CA CYS A 180 2.35 9.05 5.01
C CYS A 180 1.72 9.95 3.94
N LEU A 181 0.54 9.61 3.42
CA LEU A 181 -0.16 10.42 2.42
C LEU A 181 -0.67 11.75 2.99
N LEU A 182 -1.07 11.78 4.27
CA LEU A 182 -1.51 13.00 4.96
C LEU A 182 -0.34 13.95 5.27
N TYR A 183 0.86 13.41 5.55
CA TYR A 183 2.05 14.23 5.83
C TYR A 183 2.66 14.88 4.57
N THR A 184 2.35 14.36 3.39
CA THR A 184 2.80 14.93 2.12
C THR A 184 1.89 16.06 1.63
N SER A 185 0.70 16.21 2.21
CA SER A 185 -0.19 17.35 1.99
C SER A 185 0.15 18.42 3.03
N PRO A 186 0.57 19.64 2.65
CA PRO A 186 0.82 20.72 3.61
C PRO A 186 -0.47 20.98 4.37
N SER A 187 -0.45 20.63 5.66
CA SER A 187 -1.55 20.94 6.56
C SER A 187 -1.60 22.46 6.75
N PRO A 188 -2.74 23.13 6.55
CA PRO A 188 -2.86 24.57 6.81
C PRO A 188 -2.99 24.88 8.31
N ARG A 189 -2.44 24.02 9.17
CA ARG A 189 -2.43 24.21 10.61
C ARG A 189 -1.02 24.03 11.15
N ASP A 190 -0.17 24.97 10.86
CA ASP A 190 0.96 25.38 11.73
C ASP A 190 1.41 26.79 11.31
#